data_9b3ca28312c58832e9fe7f1b8b2d4b57
#
_entry.id   9b3ca28312c58832e9fe7f1b8b2d4b57
#
_cell.length_a   1.000
_cell.length_b   1.000
_cell.length_c   1.000
_cell.angle_alpha   90.00
_cell.angle_beta   90.00
_cell.angle_gamma   90.00
#
_symmetry.space_group_name_H-M   'P 1'
#
loop_
_entity.id
_entity.type
_entity.pdbx_description
1 polymer ?
#
loop_
_entity_poly.entity_id
_entity_poly.type
_entity_poly.pdbx_seq_one_letter_code
_entity_poly.pdbx_strand_id
1 'polypeptide(L)'
;MARPPEFDRSKAVNRALVLFWRKGYQASSLADLLSAMGIGRSSFYAAFTDKRTLFLECLDLFAARTVDVVQHARIEMGPVDALQHFFERNFIGVPGSGVGASASRHWGCMLVNTVLEMAGVDDGLAEHASRHLGEMQRVFQACLRDAGATAARAEELAAMLMLVNEGIRVSSRRRLPDVQHLQPITTTFELIRGAVA
;
A
#
# COMPACT_ATOMS: atom_id res chain seq x y z
N MET A 1 30.72 23.76 6.96
CA MET A 1 29.61 22.99 7.58
C MET A 1 28.37 23.20 6.75
N ALA A 2 27.77 22.12 6.22
CA ALA A 2 26.50 22.25 5.51
C ALA A 2 25.39 22.61 6.51
N ARG A 3 24.64 23.70 6.24
CA ARG A 3 23.47 24.09 7.05
C ARG A 3 22.46 22.93 7.04
N PRO A 4 21.92 22.48 8.21
CA PRO A 4 20.92 21.41 8.24
C PRO A 4 19.74 21.78 7.32
N PRO A 5 19.08 20.80 6.70
CA PRO A 5 17.94 21.07 5.85
C PRO A 5 16.83 21.75 6.65
N GLU A 6 16.43 22.96 6.23
CA GLU A 6 15.46 23.84 6.91
C GLU A 6 14.00 23.37 6.70
N PHE A 7 13.78 22.08 6.45
CA PHE A 7 12.46 21.51 6.20
C PHE A 7 12.28 20.16 6.93
N ASP A 8 11.04 19.86 7.26
CA ASP A 8 10.65 18.59 7.85
C ASP A 8 10.67 17.50 6.75
N ARG A 9 11.73 16.66 6.77
CA ARG A 9 11.95 15.59 5.79
C ARG A 9 10.79 14.58 5.76
N SER A 10 10.26 14.20 6.91
CA SER A 10 9.15 13.25 7.01
C SER A 10 7.88 13.80 6.36
N LYS A 11 7.56 15.07 6.58
CA LYS A 11 6.44 15.72 5.89
C LYS A 11 6.66 15.81 4.39
N ALA A 12 7.87 16.10 3.95
CA ALA A 12 8.20 16.17 2.53
C ALA A 12 8.02 14.80 1.85
N VAL A 13 8.54 13.70 2.43
CA VAL A 13 8.34 12.33 1.93
C VAL A 13 6.86 11.97 1.89
N ASN A 14 6.08 12.29 2.92
CA ASN A 14 4.63 12.06 2.93
C ASN A 14 3.91 12.76 1.77
N ARG A 15 4.26 14.00 1.48
CA ARG A 15 3.68 14.75 0.36
C ARG A 15 4.08 14.17 -0.99
N ALA A 16 5.33 13.72 -1.13
CA ALA A 16 5.81 13.02 -2.31
C ALA A 16 5.08 11.67 -2.51
N LEU A 17 4.90 10.87 -1.44
CA LEU A 17 4.14 9.63 -1.45
C LEU A 17 2.73 9.85 -1.99
N VAL A 18 2.02 10.85 -1.48
CA VAL A 18 0.66 11.20 -1.92
C VAL A 18 0.63 11.56 -3.41
N LEU A 19 1.62 12.33 -3.88
CA LEU A 19 1.71 12.71 -5.28
C LEU A 19 1.95 11.49 -6.17
N PHE A 20 2.93 10.64 -5.83
CA PHE A 20 3.25 9.42 -6.57
C PHE A 20 2.08 8.43 -6.56
N TRP A 21 1.41 8.23 -5.43
CA TRP A 21 0.27 7.32 -5.34
C TRP A 21 -0.87 7.75 -6.27
N ARG A 22 -1.14 9.06 -6.33
CA ARG A 22 -2.21 9.63 -7.16
C ARG A 22 -1.85 9.64 -8.66
N LYS A 23 -0.62 10.02 -9.00
CA LYS A 23 -0.20 10.37 -10.35
C LYS A 23 0.63 9.29 -11.05
N GLY A 24 1.25 8.40 -10.27
CA GLY A 24 2.23 7.42 -10.75
C GLY A 24 3.65 7.99 -10.77
N TYR A 25 4.63 7.13 -11.03
CA TYR A 25 6.04 7.50 -11.09
C TYR A 25 6.35 8.34 -12.32
N GLN A 26 6.02 7.84 -13.53
CA GLN A 26 6.42 8.51 -14.78
C GLN A 26 5.81 9.90 -14.90
N ALA A 27 4.52 10.02 -14.61
CA ALA A 27 3.78 11.27 -14.74
C ALA A 27 4.09 12.30 -13.64
N SER A 28 4.85 11.96 -12.59
CA SER A 28 5.28 12.89 -11.54
C SER A 28 6.60 13.55 -11.95
N SER A 29 6.56 14.80 -12.41
CA SER A 29 7.77 15.56 -12.73
C SER A 29 8.52 16.00 -11.47
N LEU A 30 9.82 16.34 -11.61
CA LEU A 30 10.57 16.93 -10.51
C LEU A 30 9.94 18.26 -10.03
N ALA A 31 9.40 19.06 -10.93
CA ALA A 31 8.72 20.30 -10.59
C ALA A 31 7.46 20.05 -9.73
N ASP A 32 6.66 19.03 -10.08
CA ASP A 32 5.51 18.61 -9.28
C ASP A 32 5.93 18.18 -7.87
N LEU A 33 7.02 17.39 -7.78
CA LEU A 33 7.55 16.91 -6.50
C LEU A 33 8.02 18.06 -5.62
N LEU A 34 8.85 18.97 -6.15
CA LEU A 34 9.33 20.14 -5.42
C LEU A 34 8.18 21.00 -4.90
N SER A 35 7.17 21.22 -5.75
CA SER A 35 5.95 21.96 -5.39
C SER A 35 5.16 21.27 -4.29
N ALA A 36 4.90 19.94 -4.43
CA ALA A 36 4.15 19.18 -3.44
C ALA A 36 4.88 19.11 -2.10
N MET A 37 6.20 18.87 -2.13
CA MET A 37 7.04 18.75 -0.94
C MET A 37 7.25 20.10 -0.25
N GLY A 38 7.13 21.21 -0.98
CA GLY A 38 7.40 22.57 -0.47
C GLY A 38 8.89 22.81 -0.23
N ILE A 39 9.78 22.25 -1.09
CA ILE A 39 11.23 22.40 -0.97
C ILE A 39 11.86 22.86 -2.28
N GLY A 40 13.02 23.51 -2.16
CA GLY A 40 13.81 23.93 -3.32
C GLY A 40 14.61 22.76 -3.93
N ARG A 41 15.07 22.94 -5.18
CA ARG A 41 15.85 21.96 -5.93
C ARG A 41 17.12 21.53 -5.20
N SER A 42 17.87 22.49 -4.61
CA SER A 42 19.10 22.20 -3.88
C SER A 42 18.83 21.33 -2.65
N SER A 43 17.76 21.64 -1.89
CA SER A 43 17.33 20.84 -0.72
C SER A 43 16.90 19.42 -1.13
N PHE A 44 16.23 19.29 -2.28
CA PHE A 44 15.85 17.99 -2.83
C PHE A 44 17.07 17.11 -3.08
N TYR A 45 18.05 17.58 -3.88
CA TYR A 45 19.24 16.79 -4.19
C TYR A 45 20.14 16.52 -2.98
N ALA A 46 20.15 17.42 -2.00
CA ALA A 46 20.86 17.18 -0.74
C ALA A 46 20.22 16.08 0.12
N ALA A 47 18.89 15.90 0.04
CA ALA A 47 18.17 14.97 0.90
C ALA A 47 17.84 13.62 0.23
N PHE A 48 17.65 13.58 -1.09
CA PHE A 48 17.06 12.42 -1.80
C PHE A 48 17.87 11.92 -3.01
N THR A 49 19.01 12.51 -3.33
CA THR A 49 19.84 12.14 -4.49
C THR A 49 19.11 12.30 -5.83
N ASP A 50 18.01 11.55 -6.05
CA ASP A 50 17.20 11.60 -7.26
C ASP A 50 15.73 11.21 -7.02
N LYS A 51 14.91 11.30 -8.06
CA LYS A 51 13.49 10.95 -8.04
C LYS A 51 13.27 9.47 -7.76
N ARG A 52 14.16 8.59 -8.27
CA ARG A 52 14.04 7.14 -8.12
C ARG A 52 14.26 6.74 -6.67
N THR A 53 15.27 7.27 -6.02
CA THR A 53 15.57 7.03 -4.60
C THR A 53 14.42 7.50 -3.70
N LEU A 54 13.87 8.70 -3.95
CA LEU A 54 12.69 9.17 -3.24
C LEU A 54 11.48 8.26 -3.45
N PHE A 55 11.28 7.74 -4.67
CA PHE A 55 10.16 6.86 -4.96
C PHE A 55 10.25 5.53 -4.23
N LEU A 56 11.45 4.92 -4.18
CA LEU A 56 11.71 3.71 -3.40
C LEU A 56 11.39 3.92 -1.92
N GLU A 57 11.83 5.02 -1.33
CA GLU A 57 11.50 5.38 0.06
C GLU A 57 9.97 5.54 0.27
N CYS A 58 9.27 6.10 -0.72
CA CYS A 58 7.82 6.21 -0.66
C CYS A 58 7.12 4.84 -0.74
N LEU A 59 7.63 3.89 -1.54
CA LEU A 59 7.13 2.52 -1.62
C LEU A 59 7.32 1.79 -0.28
N ASP A 60 8.51 1.90 0.32
CA ASP A 60 8.82 1.31 1.62
C ASP A 60 7.89 1.87 2.71
N LEU A 61 7.71 3.19 2.75
CA LEU A 61 6.83 3.83 3.71
C LEU A 61 5.36 3.43 3.51
N PHE A 62 4.90 3.30 2.26
CA PHE A 62 3.54 2.84 1.96
C PHE A 62 3.35 1.39 2.41
N ALA A 63 4.30 0.52 2.11
CA ALA A 63 4.26 -0.90 2.49
C ALA A 63 4.23 -1.07 4.01
N ALA A 64 5.13 -0.41 4.74
CA ALA A 64 5.18 -0.46 6.19
C ALA A 64 3.84 -0.06 6.82
N ARG A 65 3.26 1.07 6.42
CA ARG A 65 1.95 1.53 6.91
C ARG A 65 0.81 0.57 6.60
N THR A 66 0.89 -0.10 5.47
CA THR A 66 -0.12 -1.06 5.05
C THR A 66 -0.07 -2.32 5.91
N VAL A 67 1.13 -2.81 6.22
CA VAL A 67 1.35 -3.93 7.15
C VAL A 67 0.95 -3.56 8.57
N ASP A 68 1.30 -2.36 9.04
CA ASP A 68 0.94 -1.86 10.38
C ASP A 68 -0.57 -1.89 10.64
N VAL A 69 -1.40 -1.63 9.62
CA VAL A 69 -2.87 -1.71 9.74
C VAL A 69 -3.31 -3.11 10.14
N VAL A 70 -2.75 -4.16 9.51
CA VAL A 70 -3.09 -5.56 9.84
C VAL A 70 -2.57 -5.91 11.23
N GLN A 71 -1.35 -5.50 11.54
CA GLN A 71 -0.68 -5.84 12.81
C GLN A 71 -1.42 -5.25 14.02
N HIS A 72 -1.82 -3.98 13.94
CA HIS A 72 -2.60 -3.33 15.01
C HIS A 72 -3.98 -3.96 15.15
N ALA A 73 -4.70 -4.16 14.04
CA ALA A 73 -6.02 -4.77 14.07
C ALA A 73 -6.00 -6.20 14.66
N ARG A 74 -4.93 -6.98 14.40
CA ARG A 74 -4.75 -8.34 14.91
C ARG A 74 -4.69 -8.41 16.44
N ILE A 75 -4.16 -7.37 17.09
CA ILE A 75 -4.11 -7.28 18.56
C ILE A 75 -5.53 -7.05 19.13
N GLU A 76 -6.35 -6.27 18.43
CA GLU A 76 -7.64 -5.80 18.92
C GLU A 76 -8.80 -6.78 18.63
N MET A 77 -8.80 -7.43 17.46
CA MET A 77 -9.97 -8.16 16.98
C MET A 77 -9.70 -9.62 16.53
N GLY A 78 -8.47 -10.09 16.66
CA GLY A 78 -8.09 -11.43 16.22
C GLY A 78 -7.70 -11.51 14.73
N PRO A 79 -7.12 -12.68 14.30
CA PRO A 79 -6.37 -12.73 13.06
C PRO A 79 -7.22 -12.63 11.78
N VAL A 80 -8.37 -13.32 11.70
CA VAL A 80 -9.22 -13.30 10.50
C VAL A 80 -9.99 -12.00 10.40
N ASP A 81 -10.48 -11.48 11.51
CA ASP A 81 -11.20 -10.20 11.54
C ASP A 81 -10.28 -9.02 11.24
N ALA A 82 -9.01 -9.11 11.64
CA ALA A 82 -7.99 -8.13 11.27
C ALA A 82 -7.73 -8.10 9.75
N LEU A 83 -7.69 -9.26 9.10
CA LEU A 83 -7.57 -9.34 7.64
C LEU A 83 -8.82 -8.74 6.97
N GLN A 84 -10.02 -9.10 7.42
CA GLN A 84 -11.25 -8.52 6.87
C GLN A 84 -11.27 -7.01 7.05
N HIS A 85 -10.96 -6.52 8.24
CA HIS A 85 -10.85 -5.09 8.53
C HIS A 85 -9.85 -4.39 7.61
N PHE A 86 -8.69 -5.00 7.35
CA PHE A 86 -7.71 -4.49 6.40
C PHE A 86 -8.30 -4.35 4.99
N PHE A 87 -9.01 -5.37 4.49
CA PHE A 87 -9.66 -5.32 3.19
C PHE A 87 -10.72 -4.22 3.10
N GLU A 88 -11.54 -4.07 4.12
CA GLU A 88 -12.58 -3.03 4.20
C GLU A 88 -11.96 -1.63 4.29
N ARG A 89 -10.96 -1.43 5.15
CA ARG A 89 -10.23 -0.15 5.29
C ARG A 89 -9.46 0.26 4.05
N ASN A 90 -9.14 -0.65 3.18
CA ASN A 90 -8.49 -0.35 1.90
C ASN A 90 -9.27 0.66 1.03
N PHE A 91 -10.57 0.81 1.28
CA PHE A 91 -11.40 1.86 0.69
C PHE A 91 -11.37 3.17 1.49
N ILE A 92 -10.77 3.17 2.69
CA ILE A 92 -10.79 4.31 3.63
C ILE A 92 -9.49 5.12 3.59
N GLY A 93 -8.47 4.70 2.80
CA GLY A 93 -7.18 5.38 2.68
C GLY A 93 -6.11 4.88 3.65
N VAL A 94 -4.85 5.20 3.40
CA VAL A 94 -3.71 4.78 4.23
C VAL A 94 -3.57 5.73 5.43
N PRO A 95 -3.57 5.23 6.69
CA PRO A 95 -3.36 6.05 7.86
C PRO A 95 -2.06 6.85 7.79
N GLY A 96 -2.07 8.08 8.26
CA GLY A 96 -0.89 8.94 8.30
C GLY A 96 -0.45 9.52 6.95
N SER A 97 -1.16 9.24 5.84
CA SER A 97 -0.85 9.87 4.54
C SER A 97 -1.26 11.34 4.46
N GLY A 98 -2.07 11.83 5.41
CA GLY A 98 -2.64 13.18 5.37
C GLY A 98 -3.76 13.35 4.34
N VAL A 99 -4.15 12.27 3.65
CA VAL A 99 -5.22 12.26 2.66
C VAL A 99 -6.48 11.68 3.28
N GLY A 100 -7.58 12.40 3.21
CA GLY A 100 -8.88 11.90 3.68
C GLY A 100 -9.29 10.63 2.92
N ALA A 101 -9.97 9.74 3.63
CA ALA A 101 -10.47 8.45 3.12
C ALA A 101 -11.20 8.57 1.78
N SER A 102 -12.04 9.59 1.66
CA SER A 102 -12.83 9.84 0.45
C SER A 102 -11.98 10.15 -0.79
N ALA A 103 -10.84 10.81 -0.61
CA ALA A 103 -9.99 11.24 -1.73
C ALA A 103 -9.13 10.09 -2.28
N SER A 104 -8.64 9.19 -1.43
CA SER A 104 -7.70 8.12 -1.83
C SER A 104 -8.37 6.81 -2.24
N ARG A 105 -9.68 6.65 -1.97
CA ARG A 105 -10.40 5.37 -2.25
C ARG A 105 -10.29 4.88 -3.70
N HIS A 106 -10.13 5.79 -4.65
CA HIS A 106 -10.05 5.46 -6.07
C HIS A 106 -8.62 5.46 -6.65
N TRP A 107 -7.59 5.55 -5.81
CA TRP A 107 -6.21 5.55 -6.28
C TRP A 107 -5.61 4.14 -6.39
N GLY A 108 -6.32 3.12 -5.90
CA GLY A 108 -5.82 1.75 -5.88
C GLY A 108 -4.74 1.53 -4.82
N CYS A 109 -3.89 0.54 -5.04
CA CYS A 109 -2.70 0.28 -4.22
C CYS A 109 -1.46 0.84 -4.92
N MET A 110 -0.64 1.61 -4.20
CA MET A 110 0.59 2.18 -4.78
C MET A 110 1.54 1.09 -5.29
N LEU A 111 1.67 -0.04 -4.56
CA LEU A 111 2.52 -1.17 -4.96
C LEU A 111 2.01 -1.83 -6.25
N VAL A 112 0.72 -2.19 -6.30
CA VAL A 112 0.09 -2.78 -7.50
C VAL A 112 0.20 -1.82 -8.69
N ASN A 113 -0.09 -0.53 -8.47
CA ASN A 113 0.05 0.48 -9.52
C ASN A 113 1.48 0.56 -10.05
N THR A 114 2.49 0.45 -9.16
CA THR A 114 3.91 0.49 -9.55
C THR A 114 4.28 -0.73 -10.39
N VAL A 115 3.84 -1.94 -10.01
CA VAL A 115 4.07 -3.13 -10.82
C VAL A 115 3.48 -2.97 -12.22
N LEU A 116 2.24 -2.51 -12.32
CA LEU A 116 1.56 -2.31 -13.60
C LEU A 116 2.19 -1.20 -14.46
N GLU A 117 2.73 -0.14 -13.84
CA GLU A 117 3.33 0.99 -14.55
C GLU A 117 4.77 0.70 -14.99
N MET A 118 5.53 -0.08 -14.19
CA MET A 118 6.97 -0.22 -14.32
C MET A 118 7.43 -1.54 -14.96
N ALA A 119 6.61 -2.58 -15.01
CA ALA A 119 6.97 -3.83 -15.65
C ALA A 119 7.37 -3.61 -17.12
N GLY A 120 8.57 -4.03 -17.48
CA GLY A 120 9.14 -3.79 -18.81
C GLY A 120 9.61 -2.35 -19.09
N VAL A 121 9.59 -1.46 -18.09
CA VAL A 121 10.05 -0.06 -18.19
C VAL A 121 11.21 0.19 -17.22
N ASP A 122 11.04 -0.12 -15.95
CA ASP A 122 12.07 -0.16 -14.89
C ASP A 122 11.77 -1.38 -14.02
N ASP A 123 12.31 -2.53 -14.41
CA ASP A 123 12.07 -3.80 -13.71
C ASP A 123 12.52 -3.75 -12.25
N GLY A 124 13.55 -2.97 -11.92
CA GLY A 124 14.00 -2.80 -10.54
C GLY A 124 12.96 -2.12 -9.64
N LEU A 125 12.16 -1.18 -10.15
CA LEU A 125 11.05 -0.59 -9.42
C LEU A 125 9.87 -1.57 -9.31
N ALA A 126 9.56 -2.30 -10.38
CA ALA A 126 8.52 -3.33 -10.38
C ALA A 126 8.83 -4.47 -9.39
N GLU A 127 10.07 -4.96 -9.37
CA GLU A 127 10.54 -5.99 -8.45
C GLU A 127 10.52 -5.50 -6.99
N HIS A 128 10.90 -4.24 -6.74
CA HIS A 128 10.84 -3.66 -5.41
C HIS A 128 9.40 -3.65 -4.87
N ALA A 129 8.45 -3.19 -5.67
CA ALA A 129 7.04 -3.22 -5.31
C ALA A 129 6.50 -4.65 -5.14
N SER A 130 6.91 -5.59 -6.01
CA SER A 130 6.53 -7.00 -5.93
C SER A 130 7.04 -7.69 -4.66
N ARG A 131 8.24 -7.36 -4.19
CA ARG A 131 8.76 -7.87 -2.90
C ARG A 131 7.87 -7.47 -1.73
N HIS A 132 7.42 -6.22 -1.68
CA HIS A 132 6.49 -5.75 -0.64
C HIS A 132 5.11 -6.43 -0.72
N LEU A 133 4.61 -6.72 -1.93
CA LEU A 133 3.39 -7.53 -2.08
C LEU A 133 3.60 -8.95 -1.52
N GLY A 134 4.76 -9.57 -1.77
CA GLY A 134 5.13 -10.86 -1.19
C GLY A 134 5.27 -10.81 0.34
N GLU A 135 5.76 -9.71 0.90
CA GLU A 135 5.80 -9.49 2.36
C GLU A 135 4.40 -9.41 2.96
N MET A 136 3.49 -8.70 2.31
CA MET A 136 2.10 -8.64 2.71
C MET A 136 1.42 -10.01 2.67
N GLN A 137 1.69 -10.83 1.64
CA GLN A 137 1.20 -12.22 1.58
C GLN A 137 1.68 -13.04 2.77
N ARG A 138 2.93 -12.89 3.17
CA ARG A 138 3.47 -13.57 4.38
C ARG A 138 2.76 -13.11 5.67
N VAL A 139 2.37 -11.84 5.77
CA VAL A 139 1.56 -11.35 6.89
C VAL A 139 0.17 -12.00 6.90
N PHE A 140 -0.47 -12.13 5.72
CA PHE A 140 -1.74 -12.84 5.61
C PHE A 140 -1.61 -14.31 6.01
N GLN A 141 -0.55 -14.99 5.53
CA GLN A 141 -0.26 -16.38 5.91
C GLN A 141 -0.08 -16.55 7.42
N ALA A 142 0.64 -15.64 8.07
CA ALA A 142 0.82 -15.67 9.52
C ALA A 142 -0.52 -15.51 10.26
N CYS A 143 -1.39 -14.58 9.84
CA CYS A 143 -2.72 -14.44 10.41
C CYS A 143 -3.57 -15.70 10.26
N LEU A 144 -3.54 -16.35 9.10
CA LEU A 144 -4.29 -17.57 8.84
C LEU A 144 -3.79 -18.76 9.68
N ARG A 145 -2.47 -18.85 9.90
CA ARG A 145 -1.88 -19.85 10.80
C ARG A 145 -2.33 -19.64 12.25
N ASP A 146 -2.34 -18.41 12.71
CA ASP A 146 -2.82 -18.08 14.05
C ASP A 146 -4.33 -18.31 14.23
N ALA A 147 -5.08 -18.30 13.12
CA ALA A 147 -6.49 -18.68 13.09
C ALA A 147 -6.73 -20.19 13.10
N GLY A 148 -5.65 -21.02 13.10
CA GLY A 148 -5.75 -22.49 13.18
C GLY A 148 -5.48 -23.22 11.87
N ALA A 149 -5.27 -22.54 10.74
CA ALA A 149 -4.97 -23.19 9.47
C ALA A 149 -3.62 -23.95 9.52
N THR A 150 -3.53 -25.12 8.89
CA THR A 150 -2.26 -25.79 8.65
C THR A 150 -1.32 -24.93 7.81
N ALA A 151 -0.01 -25.21 7.85
CA ALA A 151 0.98 -24.44 7.10
C ALA A 151 0.66 -24.39 5.59
N ALA A 152 0.32 -25.54 4.99
CA ALA A 152 -0.04 -25.64 3.57
C ALA A 152 -1.34 -24.86 3.26
N ARG A 153 -2.35 -25.01 4.11
CA ARG A 153 -3.64 -24.33 3.92
C ARG A 153 -3.52 -22.82 4.06
N ALA A 154 -2.73 -22.34 5.02
CA ALA A 154 -2.47 -20.91 5.19
C ALA A 154 -1.74 -20.31 3.99
N GLU A 155 -0.82 -21.05 3.37
CA GLU A 155 -0.11 -20.61 2.16
C GLU A 155 -1.08 -20.47 0.97
N GLU A 156 -1.91 -21.49 0.71
CA GLU A 156 -2.92 -21.48 -0.35
C GLU A 156 -3.92 -20.32 -0.17
N LEU A 157 -4.47 -20.17 1.03
CA LEU A 157 -5.44 -19.12 1.33
C LEU A 157 -4.82 -17.72 1.27
N ALA A 158 -3.56 -17.55 1.71
CA ALA A 158 -2.86 -16.27 1.61
C ALA A 158 -2.61 -15.87 0.15
N ALA A 159 -2.21 -16.81 -0.70
CA ALA A 159 -2.06 -16.56 -2.14
C ALA A 159 -3.39 -16.15 -2.77
N MET A 160 -4.48 -16.85 -2.46
CA MET A 160 -5.82 -16.48 -2.92
C MET A 160 -6.23 -15.07 -2.43
N LEU A 161 -6.03 -14.77 -1.13
CA LEU A 161 -6.34 -13.45 -0.58
C LEU A 161 -5.51 -12.34 -1.22
N MET A 162 -4.26 -12.59 -1.62
CA MET A 162 -3.47 -11.61 -2.38
C MET A 162 -4.11 -11.29 -3.72
N LEU A 163 -4.52 -12.30 -4.49
CA LEU A 163 -5.23 -12.09 -5.76
C LEU A 163 -6.54 -11.31 -5.58
N VAL A 164 -7.31 -11.63 -4.51
CA VAL A 164 -8.53 -10.89 -4.17
C VAL A 164 -8.19 -9.44 -3.82
N ASN A 165 -7.16 -9.19 -3.00
CA ASN A 165 -6.71 -7.84 -2.65
C ASN A 165 -6.32 -7.03 -3.89
N GLU A 166 -5.52 -7.60 -4.78
CA GLU A 166 -5.10 -6.95 -6.02
C GLU A 166 -6.31 -6.65 -6.92
N GLY A 167 -7.22 -7.59 -7.07
CA GLY A 167 -8.46 -7.41 -7.83
C GLY A 167 -9.35 -6.29 -7.27
N ILE A 168 -9.52 -6.23 -5.96
CA ILE A 168 -10.26 -5.17 -5.27
C ILE A 168 -9.58 -3.81 -5.48
N ARG A 169 -8.25 -3.75 -5.40
CA ARG A 169 -7.47 -2.52 -5.60
C ARG A 169 -7.58 -1.98 -7.02
N VAL A 170 -7.57 -2.84 -8.02
CA VAL A 170 -7.81 -2.46 -9.41
C VAL A 170 -9.26 -2.03 -9.58
N SER A 171 -10.22 -2.81 -9.04
CA SER A 171 -11.65 -2.51 -9.13
C SER A 171 -12.03 -1.19 -8.47
N SER A 172 -11.35 -0.77 -7.39
CA SER A 172 -11.61 0.51 -6.71
C SER A 172 -11.46 1.73 -7.64
N ARG A 173 -10.64 1.62 -8.69
CA ARG A 173 -10.49 2.67 -9.71
C ARG A 173 -11.71 2.84 -10.62
N ARG A 174 -12.62 1.87 -10.66
CA ARG A 174 -13.86 1.92 -11.48
C ARG A 174 -14.94 2.83 -10.90
N ARG A 175 -14.73 3.39 -9.70
CA ARG A 175 -15.70 4.27 -9.01
C ARG A 175 -17.10 3.65 -8.84
N LEU A 176 -17.14 2.33 -8.57
CA LEU A 176 -18.38 1.63 -8.28
C LEU A 176 -18.93 2.04 -6.91
N PRO A 177 -20.25 1.87 -6.65
CA PRO A 177 -20.83 2.02 -5.32
C PRO A 177 -20.13 1.15 -4.27
N ASP A 178 -19.98 1.64 -3.05
CA ASP A 178 -19.25 0.96 -1.97
C ASP A 178 -19.76 -0.47 -1.71
N VAL A 179 -21.07 -0.70 -1.81
CA VAL A 179 -21.67 -2.03 -1.63
C VAL A 179 -21.11 -3.07 -2.60
N GLN A 180 -20.78 -2.68 -3.85
CA GLN A 180 -20.21 -3.57 -4.86
C GLN A 180 -18.76 -3.94 -4.57
N HIS A 181 -18.09 -3.21 -3.70
CA HIS A 181 -16.75 -3.56 -3.21
C HIS A 181 -16.82 -4.33 -1.88
N LEU A 182 -17.71 -3.95 -0.96
CA LEU A 182 -17.80 -4.52 0.37
C LEU A 182 -18.40 -5.92 0.36
N GLN A 183 -19.43 -6.17 -0.43
CA GLN A 183 -20.10 -7.47 -0.48
C GLN A 183 -19.15 -8.62 -0.89
N PRO A 184 -18.31 -8.50 -1.95
CA PRO A 184 -17.31 -9.53 -2.27
C PRO A 184 -16.28 -9.75 -1.15
N ILE A 185 -15.92 -8.71 -0.39
CA ILE A 185 -15.04 -8.85 0.78
C ILE A 185 -15.73 -9.70 1.85
N THR A 186 -16.95 -9.35 2.23
CA THR A 186 -17.71 -10.11 3.22
C THR A 186 -17.82 -11.58 2.84
N THR A 187 -18.23 -11.88 1.60
CA THR A 187 -18.34 -13.25 1.08
C THR A 187 -16.98 -13.98 1.12
N THR A 188 -15.90 -13.29 0.74
CA THR A 188 -14.54 -13.87 0.81
C THR A 188 -14.20 -14.31 2.23
N PHE A 189 -14.48 -13.46 3.23
CA PHE A 189 -14.13 -13.76 4.62
C PHE A 189 -15.08 -14.76 5.29
N GLU A 190 -16.32 -14.88 4.83
CA GLU A 190 -17.21 -16.01 5.21
C GLU A 190 -16.60 -17.35 4.77
N LEU A 191 -16.13 -17.45 3.52
CA LEU A 191 -15.47 -18.64 3.00
C LEU A 191 -14.15 -18.93 3.74
N ILE A 192 -13.35 -17.91 4.04
CA ILE A 192 -12.09 -18.05 4.80
C ILE A 192 -12.37 -18.62 6.19
N ARG A 193 -13.36 -18.10 6.93
CA ARG A 193 -13.71 -18.62 8.26
C ARG A 193 -14.09 -20.10 8.22
N GLY A 194 -14.85 -20.53 7.22
CA GLY A 194 -15.17 -21.95 7.00
C GLY A 194 -13.99 -22.82 6.59
N ALA A 195 -12.89 -22.21 6.09
CA ALA A 195 -11.73 -22.93 5.61
C ALA A 195 -10.59 -23.05 6.64
N VAL A 196 -10.62 -22.27 7.74
CA VAL A 196 -9.65 -22.30 8.84
C VAL A 196 -10.22 -22.98 10.10
N ALA A 197 -11.55 -23.23 10.15
CA ALA A 197 -12.21 -24.01 11.20
C ALA A 197 -11.96 -25.52 10.99
#